data_eb4876a7b63413a76db85b54870d89e1
#
_entry.id   eb4876a7b63413a76db85b54870d89e1
#
_cell.length_a   1.000
_cell.length_b   1.000
_cell.length_c   1.000
_cell.angle_alpha   90.00
_cell.angle_beta   90.00
_cell.angle_gamma   90.00
#
_symmetry.space_group_name_H-M   'P 1'
#
loop_
_entity.id
_entity.type
_entity.pdbx_description
1 polymer ?
#
loop_
_entity_poly.entity_id
_entity_poly.type
_entity_poly.pdbx_seq_one_letter_code
_entity_poly.pdbx_strand_id
1 'polypeptide(L)'
;MSHAGLDPDAPLKIAYLTYRGKPHVGGQGVYTRHLTKALVDLGHTVEVFGGQPYPILDERITLTKLPSLDTFNDYFPGRFPGFWELKTRDDALEMAWFMTGVFPEPRAFSSRAARELTPRAGEFDLVHDNQCLGYGILKIEEKIPTIVTLHHPITKDRELEMSH
;
A
#
# COMPACT_ATOMS: atom_id res chain seq x y z
N MET A 1 -21.99 -16.14 -7.12
CA MET A 1 -21.99 -15.48 -8.43
C MET A 1 -21.18 -16.34 -9.38
N SER A 2 -21.78 -16.73 -10.52
CA SER A 2 -21.14 -17.63 -11.50
C SER A 2 -20.09 -16.83 -12.27
N HIS A 3 -18.84 -17.25 -12.23
CA HIS A 3 -17.74 -16.71 -13.04
C HIS A 3 -17.73 -17.26 -14.49
N ALA A 4 -18.88 -17.69 -14.98
CA ALA A 4 -19.02 -18.17 -16.34
C ALA A 4 -18.94 -17.01 -17.32
N GLY A 5 -17.81 -16.83 -17.99
CA GLY A 5 -17.67 -15.96 -19.14
C GLY A 5 -16.55 -14.93 -19.14
N LEU A 6 -15.68 -14.89 -18.14
CA LEU A 6 -14.47 -14.04 -18.21
C LEU A 6 -13.43 -14.74 -19.10
N ASP A 7 -12.99 -14.02 -20.12
CA ASP A 7 -11.83 -14.43 -20.91
C ASP A 7 -10.60 -14.39 -19.99
N PRO A 8 -9.91 -15.52 -19.74
CA PRO A 8 -8.76 -15.55 -18.85
C PRO A 8 -7.59 -14.68 -19.34
N ASP A 9 -7.57 -14.34 -20.62
CA ASP A 9 -6.54 -13.51 -21.25
C ASP A 9 -6.96 -12.03 -21.37
N ALA A 10 -8.16 -11.65 -20.90
CA ALA A 10 -8.62 -10.28 -20.98
C ALA A 10 -7.74 -9.33 -20.13
N PRO A 11 -7.37 -8.15 -20.65
CA PRO A 11 -6.69 -7.13 -19.88
C PRO A 11 -7.49 -6.72 -18.64
N LEU A 12 -6.81 -6.64 -17.50
CA LEU A 12 -7.41 -6.20 -16.23
C LEU A 12 -6.99 -4.77 -15.90
N LYS A 13 -7.83 -4.04 -15.19
CA LYS A 13 -7.49 -2.79 -14.52
C LYS A 13 -7.21 -3.08 -13.05
N ILE A 14 -5.95 -2.94 -12.65
CA ILE A 14 -5.43 -3.36 -11.37
C ILE A 14 -5.10 -2.14 -10.50
N ALA A 15 -5.67 -2.06 -9.30
CA ALA A 15 -5.23 -1.16 -8.25
C ALA A 15 -4.14 -1.85 -7.42
N TYR A 16 -2.91 -1.36 -7.50
CA TYR A 16 -1.76 -1.91 -6.78
C TYR A 16 -1.44 -1.07 -5.55
N LEU A 17 -1.43 -1.68 -4.36
CA LEU A 17 -1.19 -0.99 -3.10
C LEU A 17 0.22 -1.23 -2.59
N THR A 18 0.93 -0.16 -2.22
CA THR A 18 2.21 -0.26 -1.53
C THR A 18 2.34 0.84 -0.48
N TYR A 19 2.44 0.46 0.80
CA TYR A 19 2.53 1.44 1.88
C TYR A 19 3.92 2.10 1.99
N ARG A 20 4.95 1.47 1.41
CA ARG A 20 6.32 1.99 1.29
C ARG A 20 6.91 1.64 -0.07
N GLY A 21 7.35 2.65 -0.78
CA GLY A 21 7.93 2.49 -2.10
C GLY A 21 9.40 2.87 -2.20
N LYS A 22 10.24 2.69 -1.13
CA LYS A 22 11.68 3.03 -1.21
C LYS A 22 12.29 2.51 -2.52
N PRO A 23 12.76 3.42 -3.41
CA PRO A 23 13.10 3.02 -4.78
C PRO A 23 14.42 2.27 -4.90
N HIS A 24 15.34 2.44 -3.94
CA HIS A 24 16.72 1.95 -4.04
C HIS A 24 17.12 0.98 -2.92
N VAL A 25 16.37 0.94 -1.81
CA VAL A 25 16.69 0.11 -0.65
C VAL A 25 15.41 -0.50 -0.11
N GLY A 26 15.44 -1.80 0.17
CA GLY A 26 14.28 -2.54 0.66
C GLY A 26 13.49 -3.22 -0.47
N GLY A 27 13.03 -4.45 -0.21
CA GLY A 27 12.44 -5.31 -1.23
C GLY A 27 11.16 -4.77 -1.86
N GLN A 28 10.30 -4.08 -1.09
CA GLN A 28 8.95 -3.71 -1.55
C GLN A 28 8.94 -2.70 -2.70
N GLY A 29 9.76 -1.64 -2.66
CA GLY A 29 9.77 -0.62 -3.70
C GLY A 29 10.33 -1.15 -5.03
N VAL A 30 11.41 -1.93 -4.94
CA VAL A 30 12.02 -2.59 -6.12
C VAL A 30 11.04 -3.62 -6.71
N TYR A 31 10.43 -4.44 -5.87
CA TYR A 31 9.42 -5.41 -6.29
C TYR A 31 8.22 -4.74 -6.96
N THR A 32 7.68 -3.67 -6.34
CA THR A 32 6.59 -2.86 -6.90
C THR A 32 6.93 -2.40 -8.32
N ARG A 33 8.11 -1.81 -8.51
CA ARG A 33 8.57 -1.30 -9.81
C ARG A 33 8.59 -2.39 -10.89
N HIS A 34 9.18 -3.53 -10.57
CA HIS A 34 9.32 -4.61 -11.55
C HIS A 34 8.00 -5.33 -11.83
N LEU A 35 7.22 -5.63 -10.80
CA LEU A 35 5.95 -6.32 -10.99
C LEU A 35 4.95 -5.46 -11.75
N THR A 36 4.77 -4.20 -11.35
CA THR A 36 3.80 -3.32 -12.03
C THR A 36 4.18 -3.05 -13.48
N LYS A 37 5.49 -2.92 -13.78
CA LYS A 37 5.97 -2.85 -15.15
C LYS A 37 5.64 -4.12 -15.94
N ALA A 38 5.89 -5.30 -15.37
CA ALA A 38 5.60 -6.57 -16.03
C ALA A 38 4.10 -6.74 -16.31
N LEU A 39 3.23 -6.32 -15.38
CA LEU A 39 1.78 -6.34 -15.59
C LEU A 39 1.35 -5.45 -16.76
N VAL A 40 1.94 -4.26 -16.88
CA VAL A 40 1.67 -3.37 -18.03
C VAL A 40 2.23 -3.96 -19.32
N ASP A 41 3.41 -4.59 -19.30
CA ASP A 41 4.00 -5.27 -20.47
C ASP A 41 3.12 -6.46 -20.94
N LEU A 42 2.35 -7.07 -20.02
CA LEU A 42 1.35 -8.12 -20.33
C LEU A 42 0.00 -7.55 -20.83
N GLY A 43 -0.13 -6.23 -20.93
CA GLY A 43 -1.32 -5.57 -21.45
C GLY A 43 -2.34 -5.13 -20.41
N HIS A 44 -2.07 -5.33 -19.11
CA HIS A 44 -2.94 -4.82 -18.04
C HIS A 44 -2.78 -3.32 -17.83
N THR A 45 -3.81 -2.67 -17.30
CA THR A 45 -3.73 -1.28 -16.82
C THR A 45 -3.49 -1.29 -15.32
N VAL A 46 -2.44 -0.59 -14.86
CA VAL A 46 -2.07 -0.55 -13.46
C VAL A 46 -2.08 0.88 -12.93
N GLU A 47 -2.81 1.11 -11.83
CA GLU A 47 -2.71 2.31 -11.01
C GLU A 47 -2.13 1.94 -9.65
N VAL A 48 -1.03 2.59 -9.27
CA VAL A 48 -0.36 2.35 -7.98
C VAL A 48 -0.83 3.37 -6.96
N PHE A 49 -1.35 2.89 -5.84
CA PHE A 49 -1.64 3.70 -4.66
C PHE A 49 -0.46 3.56 -3.71
N GLY A 50 0.31 4.62 -3.56
CA GLY A 50 1.59 4.60 -2.88
C GLY A 50 1.63 5.46 -1.62
N GLY A 51 2.15 4.88 -0.51
CA GLY A 51 2.60 5.63 0.66
C GLY A 51 4.04 6.12 0.53
N GLN A 52 4.44 6.97 1.46
CA GLN A 52 5.80 7.52 1.51
C GLN A 52 6.79 6.51 2.11
N PRO A 53 8.05 6.51 1.63
CA PRO A 53 8.54 7.18 0.44
C PRO A 53 7.95 6.57 -0.83
N TYR A 54 7.62 7.44 -1.80
CA TYR A 54 6.91 7.00 -3.00
C TYR A 54 7.80 6.15 -3.93
N PRO A 55 7.22 5.12 -4.60
CA PRO A 55 7.94 4.31 -5.56
C PRO A 55 8.30 5.09 -6.84
N ILE A 56 9.40 4.69 -7.48
CA ILE A 56 9.72 5.08 -8.85
C ILE A 56 9.12 4.03 -9.77
N LEU A 57 8.23 4.44 -10.66
CA LEU A 57 7.46 3.56 -11.55
C LEU A 57 7.81 3.81 -13.02
N ASP A 58 7.37 2.88 -13.88
CA ASP A 58 7.34 3.08 -15.33
C ASP A 58 6.37 4.24 -15.67
N GLU A 59 6.70 5.03 -16.70
CA GLU A 59 5.94 6.21 -17.11
C GLU A 59 4.48 5.94 -17.50
N ARG A 60 4.17 4.70 -17.89
CA ARG A 60 2.81 4.25 -18.25
C ARG A 60 1.91 4.01 -17.03
N ILE A 61 2.48 4.01 -15.83
CA ILE A 61 1.78 3.68 -14.60
C ILE A 61 1.39 4.94 -13.85
N THR A 62 0.11 5.08 -13.56
CA THR A 62 -0.39 6.17 -12.73
C THR A 62 -0.04 5.94 -11.27
N LEU A 63 0.53 6.95 -10.61
CA LEU A 63 0.78 6.94 -9.17
C LEU A 63 -0.21 7.86 -8.45
N THR A 64 -1.12 7.26 -7.68
CA THR A 64 -1.96 7.98 -6.73
C THR A 64 -1.27 8.00 -5.37
N LYS A 65 -0.84 9.20 -4.95
CA LYS A 65 -0.10 9.40 -3.72
C LYS A 65 -1.03 9.45 -2.52
N LEU A 66 -0.79 8.57 -1.55
CA LEU A 66 -1.48 8.56 -0.25
C LEU A 66 -0.51 9.09 0.82
N PRO A 67 -0.49 10.41 1.08
CA PRO A 67 0.47 10.99 2.01
C PRO A 67 0.24 10.46 3.44
N SER A 68 1.34 10.25 4.17
CA SER A 68 1.40 9.82 5.57
C SER A 68 2.27 10.79 6.36
N LEU A 69 2.41 10.57 7.66
CA LEU A 69 3.33 11.34 8.50
C LEU A 69 4.81 11.01 8.23
N ASP A 70 5.09 9.99 7.42
CA ASP A 70 6.46 9.56 7.04
C ASP A 70 7.38 9.42 8.25
N THR A 71 6.90 8.71 9.28
CA THR A 71 7.60 8.55 10.56
C THR A 71 8.89 7.73 10.44
N PHE A 72 9.00 6.88 9.43
CA PHE A 72 10.17 6.05 9.12
C PHE A 72 10.99 6.56 7.92
N ASN A 73 11.17 7.87 7.85
CA ASN A 73 12.07 8.47 6.87
C ASN A 73 13.54 8.21 7.22
N ASP A 74 14.47 8.73 6.40
CA ASP A 74 15.91 8.55 6.60
C ASP A 74 16.44 9.21 7.88
N TYR A 75 15.65 10.05 8.53
CA TYR A 75 15.97 10.72 9.80
C TYR A 75 15.39 9.98 11.03
N PHE A 76 14.74 8.83 10.84
CA PHE A 76 14.23 8.03 11.96
C PHE A 76 15.39 7.46 12.81
N PRO A 77 15.33 7.50 14.17
CA PRO A 77 14.22 7.93 15.02
C PRO A 77 14.21 9.45 15.32
N GLY A 78 15.05 10.23 14.69
CA GLY A 78 15.29 11.62 15.02
C GLY A 78 14.18 12.60 14.63
N ARG A 79 13.19 12.17 13.80
CA ARG A 79 12.11 13.05 13.37
C ARG A 79 10.80 12.69 14.04
N PHE A 80 10.25 13.61 14.84
CA PHE A 80 8.87 13.60 15.28
C PHE A 80 8.04 14.53 14.40
N PRO A 81 6.90 14.06 13.82
CA PRO A 81 6.00 14.92 13.07
C PRO A 81 5.50 16.08 13.95
N GLY A 82 5.44 17.28 13.39
CA GLY A 82 4.89 18.44 14.09
C GLY A 82 3.36 18.44 14.07
N PHE A 83 2.74 19.13 15.04
CA PHE A 83 1.26 19.25 15.08
C PHE A 83 0.67 19.89 13.82
N TRP A 84 1.41 20.71 13.11
CA TRP A 84 0.99 21.33 11.83
C TRP A 84 0.94 20.34 10.67
N GLU A 85 1.48 19.14 10.83
CA GLU A 85 1.43 18.04 9.84
C GLU A 85 0.13 17.21 9.99
N LEU A 86 -0.56 17.33 11.11
CA LEU A 86 -1.81 16.63 11.39
C LEU A 86 -2.97 17.31 10.67
N LYS A 87 -3.19 16.97 9.40
CA LYS A 87 -4.23 17.58 8.56
C LYS A 87 -5.52 16.77 8.54
N THR A 88 -5.44 15.48 8.84
CA THR A 88 -6.55 14.55 8.78
C THR A 88 -6.72 13.78 10.08
N ARG A 89 -7.89 13.12 10.24
CA ARG A 89 -8.10 12.20 11.38
C ARG A 89 -7.15 11.02 11.35
N ASP A 90 -6.76 10.56 10.15
CA ASP A 90 -5.80 9.46 10.01
C ASP A 90 -4.41 9.88 10.46
N ASP A 91 -4.00 11.13 10.22
CA ASP A 91 -2.71 11.64 10.70
C ASP A 91 -2.67 11.71 12.23
N ALA A 92 -3.77 12.16 12.84
CA ALA A 92 -3.88 12.20 14.31
C ALA A 92 -3.85 10.79 14.93
N LEU A 93 -4.53 9.83 14.32
CA LEU A 93 -4.51 8.43 14.74
C LEU A 93 -3.13 7.80 14.52
N GLU A 94 -2.49 8.08 13.39
CA GLU A 94 -1.14 7.61 13.08
C GLU A 94 -0.13 8.10 14.12
N MET A 95 -0.20 9.40 14.49
CA MET A 95 0.62 9.99 15.55
C MET A 95 0.35 9.33 16.90
N ALA A 96 -0.92 9.19 17.30
CA ALA A 96 -1.28 8.58 18.57
C ALA A 96 -0.75 7.16 18.71
N TRP A 97 -0.79 6.37 17.63
CA TRP A 97 -0.29 5.01 17.61
C TRP A 97 1.24 4.96 17.61
N PHE A 98 1.89 5.87 16.86
CA PHE A 98 3.33 6.02 16.89
C PHE A 98 3.85 6.29 18.31
N MET A 99 3.16 7.15 19.08
CA MET A 99 3.51 7.42 20.48
C MET A 99 3.36 6.22 21.41
N THR A 100 2.58 5.20 21.04
CA THR A 100 2.45 3.95 21.82
C THR A 100 3.51 2.89 21.47
N GLY A 101 4.44 3.20 20.54
CA GLY A 101 5.45 2.25 20.06
C GLY A 101 4.89 1.19 19.10
N VAL A 102 3.63 1.32 18.66
CA VAL A 102 3.03 0.46 17.65
C VAL A 102 3.41 0.97 16.28
N PHE A 103 3.64 0.06 15.33
CA PHE A 103 3.89 0.36 13.93
C PHE A 103 2.60 0.82 13.21
N PRO A 104 2.36 2.13 13.05
CA PRO A 104 1.04 2.63 12.62
C PRO A 104 0.84 2.66 11.11
N GLU A 105 1.92 2.65 10.33
CA GLU A 105 1.89 2.92 8.88
C GLU A 105 0.95 2.01 8.09
N PRO A 106 0.98 0.66 8.23
CA PRO A 106 0.09 -0.20 7.45
C PRO A 106 -1.39 0.09 7.73
N ARG A 107 -1.72 0.39 8.99
CA ARG A 107 -3.10 0.72 9.38
C ARG A 107 -3.55 2.06 8.80
N ALA A 108 -2.74 3.09 8.95
CA ALA A 108 -3.04 4.42 8.44
C ALA A 108 -3.12 4.42 6.92
N PHE A 109 -2.17 3.76 6.25
CA PHE A 109 -2.16 3.59 4.81
C PHE A 109 -3.42 2.86 4.31
N SER A 110 -3.76 1.71 4.90
CA SER A 110 -4.94 0.94 4.48
C SER A 110 -6.25 1.71 4.64
N SER A 111 -6.37 2.54 5.70
CA SER A 111 -7.52 3.43 5.91
C SER A 111 -7.65 4.47 4.81
N ARG A 112 -6.53 5.10 4.41
CA ARG A 112 -6.47 6.06 3.31
C ARG A 112 -6.77 5.39 1.97
N ALA A 113 -6.19 4.21 1.72
CA ALA A 113 -6.45 3.41 0.52
C ALA A 113 -7.93 3.02 0.41
N ALA A 114 -8.55 2.56 1.50
CA ALA A 114 -9.96 2.22 1.51
C ALA A 114 -10.86 3.42 1.19
N ARG A 115 -10.53 4.61 1.71
CA ARG A 115 -11.28 5.83 1.45
C ARG A 115 -11.19 6.27 -0.01
N GLU A 116 -10.03 6.08 -0.63
CA GLU A 116 -9.80 6.41 -2.03
C GLU A 116 -10.41 5.38 -2.98
N LEU A 117 -10.23 4.10 -2.71
CA LEU A 117 -10.67 3.02 -3.60
C LEU A 117 -12.15 2.67 -3.49
N THR A 118 -12.74 2.73 -2.28
CA THR A 118 -14.14 2.30 -2.10
C THR A 118 -15.14 3.06 -2.97
N PRO A 119 -15.04 4.39 -3.16
CA PRO A 119 -15.90 5.12 -4.09
C PRO A 119 -15.65 4.78 -5.55
N ARG A 120 -14.45 4.31 -5.89
CA ARG A 120 -13.99 3.99 -7.23
C ARG A 120 -14.02 2.49 -7.53
N ALA A 121 -14.72 1.69 -6.72
CA ALA A 121 -14.70 0.22 -6.81
C ALA A 121 -15.06 -0.32 -8.20
N GLY A 122 -15.96 0.35 -8.92
CA GLY A 122 -16.33 -0.04 -10.29
C GLY A 122 -15.28 0.27 -11.36
N GLU A 123 -14.17 0.92 -11.00
CA GLU A 123 -13.09 1.23 -11.96
C GLU A 123 -12.05 0.12 -12.05
N PHE A 124 -12.00 -0.80 -11.09
CA PHE A 124 -10.95 -1.81 -10.96
C PHE A 124 -11.53 -3.22 -10.95
N ASP A 125 -10.85 -4.12 -11.64
CA ASP A 125 -11.18 -5.55 -11.66
C ASP A 125 -10.55 -6.29 -10.49
N LEU A 126 -9.39 -5.79 -10.01
CA LEU A 126 -8.57 -6.43 -8.98
C LEU A 126 -7.83 -5.39 -8.14
N VAL A 127 -7.72 -5.66 -6.85
CA VAL A 127 -6.75 -5.01 -5.97
C VAL A 127 -5.61 -5.97 -5.65
N HIS A 128 -4.38 -5.50 -5.78
CA HIS A 128 -3.18 -6.23 -5.36
C HIS A 128 -2.55 -5.52 -4.18
N ASP A 129 -2.71 -6.07 -2.98
CA ASP A 129 -2.06 -5.56 -1.77
C ASP A 129 -0.65 -6.12 -1.62
N ASN A 130 0.34 -5.23 -1.64
CA ASN A 130 1.75 -5.58 -1.45
C ASN A 130 2.13 -5.50 0.04
N GLN A 131 1.64 -6.49 0.79
CA GLN A 131 1.92 -6.68 2.23
C GLN A 131 1.58 -5.48 3.12
N CYS A 132 0.55 -4.71 2.83
CA CYS A 132 0.08 -3.70 3.77
C CYS A 132 -0.64 -4.33 4.97
N LEU A 133 -1.54 -5.29 4.70
CA LEU A 133 -2.26 -6.09 5.70
C LEU A 133 -3.01 -5.27 6.78
N GLY A 134 -3.35 -4.01 6.47
CA GLY A 134 -4.11 -3.18 7.39
C GLY A 134 -5.62 -3.43 7.32
N TYR A 135 -6.36 -3.12 8.39
CA TYR A 135 -7.82 -3.34 8.46
C TYR A 135 -8.63 -2.64 7.35
N GLY A 136 -8.10 -1.59 6.74
CA GLY A 136 -8.74 -0.94 5.60
C GLY A 136 -8.87 -1.85 4.39
N ILE A 137 -7.99 -2.85 4.24
CA ILE A 137 -8.04 -3.82 3.13
C ILE A 137 -9.33 -4.63 3.16
N LEU A 138 -9.82 -5.00 4.35
CA LEU A 138 -11.09 -5.74 4.49
C LEU A 138 -12.28 -4.97 3.89
N LYS A 139 -12.30 -3.64 4.00
CA LYS A 139 -13.35 -2.80 3.39
C LYS A 139 -13.23 -2.73 1.87
N ILE A 140 -12.02 -2.83 1.35
CA ILE A 140 -11.77 -2.87 -0.09
C ILE A 140 -12.23 -4.22 -0.64
N GLU A 141 -11.88 -5.32 0.02
CA GLU A 141 -12.21 -6.69 -0.33
C GLU A 141 -13.73 -6.94 -0.41
N GLU A 142 -14.53 -6.25 0.41
CA GLU A 142 -16.00 -6.29 0.33
C GLU A 142 -16.55 -5.86 -1.04
N LYS A 143 -15.77 -5.10 -1.82
CA LYS A 143 -16.21 -4.48 -3.08
C LYS A 143 -15.39 -4.85 -4.31
N ILE A 144 -14.12 -5.14 -4.14
CA ILE A 144 -13.19 -5.43 -5.22
C ILE A 144 -12.43 -6.71 -4.88
N PRO A 145 -12.35 -7.70 -5.78
CA PRO A 145 -11.52 -8.88 -5.58
C PRO A 145 -10.10 -8.46 -5.19
N THR A 146 -9.56 -9.06 -4.14
CA THR A 146 -8.25 -8.66 -3.60
C THR A 146 -7.31 -9.85 -3.50
N ILE A 147 -6.09 -9.68 -3.98
CA ILE A 147 -4.97 -10.61 -3.76
C ILE A 147 -3.90 -9.93 -2.92
N VAL A 148 -3.13 -10.72 -2.21
CA VAL A 148 -2.09 -10.22 -1.30
C VAL A 148 -0.76 -10.91 -1.58
N THR A 149 0.32 -10.13 -1.72
CA THR A 149 1.68 -10.65 -1.71
C THR A 149 2.27 -10.51 -0.31
N LEU A 150 2.75 -11.62 0.26
CA LEU A 150 3.46 -11.66 1.52
C LEU A 150 4.95 -11.87 1.26
N HIS A 151 5.79 -10.92 1.67
CA HIS A 151 7.24 -11.00 1.50
C HIS A 151 7.92 -11.76 2.63
N HIS A 152 7.42 -11.60 3.86
CA HIS A 152 7.95 -12.26 5.04
C HIS A 152 6.89 -12.31 6.16
N PRO A 153 6.99 -13.27 7.10
CA PRO A 153 6.09 -13.32 8.24
C PRO A 153 6.41 -12.19 9.23
N ILE A 154 5.52 -11.21 9.36
CA ILE A 154 5.68 -10.05 10.27
C ILE A 154 5.89 -10.49 11.73
N THR A 155 5.31 -11.62 12.13
CA THR A 155 5.50 -12.19 13.47
C THR A 155 6.94 -12.57 13.77
N LYS A 156 7.70 -13.05 12.79
CA LYS A 156 9.12 -13.40 12.97
C LYS A 156 10.01 -12.18 13.11
N ASP A 157 9.72 -11.09 12.40
CA ASP A 157 10.47 -9.85 12.56
C ASP A 157 10.34 -9.30 13.96
N ARG A 158 9.12 -9.33 14.53
CA ARG A 158 8.87 -8.91 15.91
C ARG A 158 9.62 -9.78 16.93
N GLU A 159 9.69 -11.09 16.72
CA GLU A 159 10.45 -12.01 17.59
C GLU A 159 11.95 -11.70 17.54
N LEU A 160 12.49 -11.40 16.36
CA LEU A 160 13.90 -11.05 16.17
C LEU A 160 14.24 -9.69 16.79
N GLU A 161 13.38 -8.68 16.63
CA GLU A 161 13.57 -7.36 17.25
C GLU A 161 13.48 -7.41 18.79
N MET A 162 12.66 -8.29 19.35
CA MET A 162 12.55 -8.45 20.81
C MET A 162 13.67 -9.31 21.41
N SER A 163 14.49 -9.99 20.59
CA SER A 163 15.62 -10.83 21.03
C SER A 163 16.96 -10.09 21.09
N HIS A 164 16.99 -8.82 20.72
CA HIS A 164 18.14 -7.91 20.77
C HIS A 164 17.88 -6.75 21.73
#